data_f1b6d1e21aae56c3cffaed013a804a59
#
_entry.id   f1b6d1e21aae56c3cffaed013a804a59
#
_cell.length_a   1.000
_cell.length_b   1.000
_cell.length_c   1.000
_cell.angle_alpha   90.00
_cell.angle_beta   90.00
_cell.angle_gamma   90.00
#
_symmetry.space_group_name_H-M   'P 1'
#
loop_
_entity.id
_entity.type
_entity.pdbx_description
1 polymer ?
#
loop_
_entity_poly.entity_id
_entity_poly.type
_entity_poly.pdbx_seq_one_letter_code
_entity_poly.pdbx_strand_id
1 'polypeptide(L)'
;MVYICADDYGISKESCARIEKCAAVGALNKISVLPNGIIPNKEKVSDLKVKFGLHINLVEGRALSAASDIPLLADENGYFRHSFAGLFLLSVSHKRKKFEKQLETELRSQIEFWRKTGLPYVIDSHQHTHMIPLVFGTLLKVLSDMKVDAEYIRFPSEPTLPYIKCLSLYPTYRPVNIIKQLILKFLGLLNKTELKRSGIKTALFMGIMFSGRMDKSRVEKVIPQYIKIAEKKNSDIEILFHPGYMLHGEKTGFSEKFSRFYFSKDRKTEYDTLQIRKGALK
;
A
#
# COMPACT_ATOMS: atom_id res chain seq x y z
N MET A 1 -1.86 -11.53 15.18
CA MET A 1 -0.50 -10.97 14.92
C MET A 1 -0.62 -9.50 14.58
N VAL A 2 0.42 -8.66 14.83
CA VAL A 2 0.45 -7.26 14.43
C VAL A 2 1.53 -7.09 13.35
N TYR A 3 1.12 -6.66 12.15
CA TYR A 3 2.02 -6.26 11.08
C TYR A 3 2.28 -4.76 11.16
N ILE A 4 3.54 -4.37 11.24
CA ILE A 4 3.96 -2.97 11.09
C ILE A 4 4.61 -2.87 9.74
N CYS A 5 3.91 -2.23 8.80
CA CYS A 5 4.25 -2.20 7.39
C CYS A 5 4.84 -0.85 6.99
N ALA A 6 5.89 -0.88 6.17
CA ALA A 6 6.34 0.27 5.41
C ALA A 6 5.98 0.09 3.94
N ASP A 7 5.28 1.07 3.36
CA ASP A 7 5.00 1.12 1.93
C ASP A 7 6.07 1.89 1.15
N ASP A 8 5.97 1.83 -0.16
CA ASP A 8 6.75 2.62 -1.12
C ASP A 8 8.25 2.28 -1.15
N TYR A 9 8.64 1.05 -0.80
CA TYR A 9 10.02 0.62 -1.05
C TYR A 9 10.26 0.52 -2.56
N GLY A 10 11.33 1.14 -3.04
CA GLY A 10 11.70 1.13 -4.44
C GLY A 10 11.70 2.51 -5.12
N ILE A 11 11.24 3.56 -4.47
CA ILE A 11 11.15 4.92 -5.05
C ILE A 11 12.53 5.53 -5.34
N SER A 12 13.47 5.45 -4.39
CA SER A 12 14.86 5.90 -4.52
C SER A 12 15.76 5.08 -3.60
N LYS A 13 17.07 5.13 -3.82
CA LYS A 13 18.06 4.47 -2.96
C LYS A 13 17.99 5.00 -1.52
N GLU A 14 17.83 6.30 -1.38
CA GLU A 14 17.79 6.99 -0.08
C GLU A 14 16.51 6.65 0.69
N SER A 15 15.37 6.62 -0.02
CA SER A 15 14.08 6.19 0.54
C SER A 15 14.14 4.74 1.02
N CYS A 16 14.68 3.83 0.20
CA CYS A 16 14.89 2.43 0.58
C CYS A 16 15.78 2.30 1.81
N ALA A 17 16.91 3.02 1.86
CA ALA A 17 17.83 2.97 2.98
C ALA A 17 17.19 3.44 4.32
N ARG A 18 16.26 4.40 4.26
CA ARG A 18 15.49 4.84 5.44
C ARG A 18 14.51 3.77 5.92
N ILE A 19 13.82 3.11 4.99
CA ILE A 19 12.95 1.97 5.31
C ILE A 19 13.76 0.82 5.92
N GLU A 20 14.90 0.49 5.31
CA GLU A 20 15.82 -0.54 5.80
C GLU A 20 16.32 -0.26 7.22
N LYS A 21 16.65 0.99 7.54
CA LYS A 21 17.03 1.40 8.91
C LYS A 21 15.90 1.15 9.91
N CYS A 22 14.63 1.42 9.55
CA CYS A 22 13.49 1.12 10.40
C CYS A 22 13.31 -0.39 10.60
N ALA A 23 13.56 -1.20 9.57
CA ALA A 23 13.51 -2.65 9.67
C ALA A 23 14.65 -3.21 10.53
N ALA A 24 15.88 -2.73 10.34
CA ALA A 24 17.07 -3.17 11.08
C ALA A 24 16.97 -2.94 12.59
N VAL A 25 16.28 -1.89 13.04
CA VAL A 25 16.01 -1.66 14.48
C VAL A 25 14.79 -2.45 15.00
N GLY A 26 14.19 -3.32 14.16
CA GLY A 26 13.05 -4.17 14.55
C GLY A 26 11.72 -3.41 14.66
N ALA A 27 11.62 -2.20 14.08
CA ALA A 27 10.40 -1.41 14.11
C ALA A 27 9.38 -1.82 13.02
N LEU A 28 9.83 -2.55 12.01
CA LEU A 28 9.00 -3.09 10.91
C LEU A 28 9.08 -4.61 10.88
N ASN A 29 8.01 -5.26 10.47
CA ASN A 29 7.99 -6.69 10.15
C ASN A 29 7.39 -6.99 8.76
N LYS A 30 6.98 -5.94 8.03
CA LYS A 30 6.53 -6.01 6.64
C LYS A 30 7.03 -4.81 5.85
N ILE A 31 7.41 -5.03 4.57
CA ILE A 31 7.78 -3.98 3.62
C ILE A 31 7.07 -4.26 2.29
N SER A 32 6.35 -3.28 1.76
CA SER A 32 5.68 -3.37 0.45
C SER A 32 6.53 -2.72 -0.63
N VAL A 33 6.87 -3.50 -1.66
CA VAL A 33 7.87 -3.17 -2.69
C VAL A 33 7.20 -2.87 -4.01
N LEU A 34 7.49 -1.72 -4.58
CA LEU A 34 7.03 -1.31 -5.91
C LEU A 34 7.73 -2.16 -6.99
N PRO A 35 7.01 -2.92 -7.82
CA PRO A 35 7.62 -3.82 -8.81
C PRO A 35 8.33 -3.07 -9.94
N ASN A 36 7.98 -1.83 -10.17
CA ASN A 36 8.60 -0.93 -11.15
C ASN A 36 9.67 0.00 -10.54
N GLY A 37 10.10 -0.28 -9.31
CA GLY A 37 11.12 0.46 -8.57
C GLY A 37 12.39 -0.34 -8.31
N ILE A 38 13.12 0.05 -7.26
CA ILE A 38 14.30 -0.66 -6.79
C ILE A 38 13.86 -1.90 -6.00
N ILE A 39 14.31 -3.08 -6.42
CA ILE A 39 13.99 -4.35 -5.78
C ILE A 39 15.08 -4.70 -4.75
N PRO A 40 14.73 -5.20 -3.55
CA PRO A 40 15.72 -5.68 -2.60
C PRO A 40 16.46 -6.91 -3.16
N ASN A 41 17.77 -6.94 -3.00
CA ASN A 41 18.56 -8.12 -3.34
C ASN A 41 18.39 -9.23 -2.28
N LYS A 42 18.84 -10.44 -2.60
CA LYS A 42 18.70 -11.62 -1.72
C LYS A 42 19.34 -11.43 -0.35
N GLU A 43 20.49 -10.75 -0.29
CA GLU A 43 21.21 -10.45 0.94
C GLU A 43 20.36 -9.56 1.88
N LYS A 44 19.81 -8.45 1.37
CA LYS A 44 18.89 -7.58 2.13
C LYS A 44 17.64 -8.31 2.62
N VAL A 45 17.08 -9.18 1.78
CA VAL A 45 15.91 -10.00 2.17
C VAL A 45 16.25 -10.90 3.35
N SER A 46 17.43 -11.52 3.36
CA SER A 46 17.91 -12.36 4.45
C SER A 46 18.18 -11.57 5.73
N ASP A 47 18.89 -10.44 5.61
CA ASP A 47 19.40 -9.69 6.75
C ASP A 47 18.32 -8.96 7.54
N LEU A 48 17.33 -8.39 6.84
CA LEU A 48 16.30 -7.56 7.49
C LEU A 48 15.26 -8.38 8.25
N LYS A 49 15.12 -9.70 7.95
CA LYS A 49 14.16 -10.61 8.61
C LYS A 49 12.72 -10.07 8.64
N VAL A 50 12.33 -9.34 7.61
CA VAL A 50 10.97 -8.82 7.43
C VAL A 50 10.28 -9.53 6.27
N LYS A 51 8.95 -9.52 6.25
CA LYS A 51 8.18 -10.05 5.12
C LYS A 51 8.12 -8.99 4.03
N PHE A 52 8.70 -9.26 2.87
CA PHE A 52 8.55 -8.42 1.67
C PHE A 52 7.29 -8.81 0.91
N GLY A 53 6.53 -7.81 0.44
CA GLY A 53 5.29 -7.99 -0.32
C GLY A 53 5.25 -7.17 -1.60
N LEU A 54 4.40 -7.59 -2.53
CA LEU A 54 4.15 -6.89 -3.80
C LEU A 54 3.26 -5.68 -3.58
N HIS A 55 3.78 -4.49 -3.83
CA HIS A 55 3.06 -3.22 -3.84
C HIS A 55 2.65 -2.86 -5.26
N ILE A 56 1.51 -3.39 -5.73
CA ILE A 56 1.01 -3.15 -7.09
C ILE A 56 0.94 -1.64 -7.37
N ASN A 57 1.45 -1.22 -8.50
CA ASN A 57 1.47 0.19 -8.88
C ASN A 57 0.81 0.39 -10.25
N LEU A 58 -0.15 1.30 -10.31
CA LEU A 58 -0.91 1.66 -11.50
C LEU A 58 -0.95 3.17 -11.75
N VAL A 59 -0.18 3.94 -10.96
CA VAL A 59 -0.32 5.41 -10.92
C VAL A 59 1.00 6.17 -11.07
N GLU A 60 2.15 5.53 -10.78
CA GLU A 60 3.44 6.22 -10.77
C GLU A 60 4.56 5.45 -11.45
N GLY A 61 5.51 6.19 -12.06
CA GLY A 61 6.66 5.61 -12.74
C GLY A 61 6.28 4.92 -14.04
N ARG A 62 7.18 4.08 -14.54
CA ARG A 62 6.97 3.32 -15.79
C ARG A 62 6.24 2.02 -15.50
N ALA A 63 5.29 1.69 -16.37
CA ALA A 63 4.63 0.39 -16.37
C ALA A 63 5.63 -0.73 -16.72
N LEU A 64 5.32 -1.96 -16.35
CA LEU A 64 6.10 -3.14 -16.76
C LEU A 64 5.68 -3.68 -18.11
N SER A 65 4.47 -3.39 -18.56
CA SER A 65 3.99 -3.72 -19.90
C SER A 65 4.43 -2.70 -20.93
N ALA A 66 4.48 -3.08 -22.21
CA ALA A 66 4.74 -2.16 -23.29
C ALA A 66 3.63 -1.09 -23.40
N ALA A 67 4.02 0.17 -23.65
CA ALA A 67 3.08 1.28 -23.76
C ALA A 67 2.00 1.05 -24.84
N SER A 68 2.37 0.38 -25.96
CA SER A 68 1.45 -0.01 -27.03
C SER A 68 0.31 -0.91 -26.57
N ASP A 69 0.54 -1.75 -25.55
CA ASP A 69 -0.42 -2.72 -25.06
C ASP A 69 -1.41 -2.12 -24.06
N ILE A 70 -1.00 -1.03 -23.40
CA ILE A 70 -1.75 -0.39 -22.31
C ILE A 70 -1.97 1.14 -22.51
N PRO A 71 -2.34 1.64 -23.71
CA PRO A 71 -2.41 3.08 -24.00
C PRO A 71 -3.48 3.84 -23.19
N LEU A 72 -4.40 3.15 -22.52
CA LEU A 72 -5.30 3.80 -21.54
C LEU A 72 -4.65 3.98 -20.17
N LEU A 73 -3.66 3.18 -19.80
CA LEU A 73 -2.98 3.24 -18.51
C LEU A 73 -1.71 4.07 -18.54
N ALA A 74 -0.92 3.96 -19.60
CA ALA A 74 0.35 4.62 -19.76
C ALA A 74 0.38 5.58 -20.96
N ASP A 75 1.30 6.53 -20.92
CA ASP A 75 1.62 7.39 -22.07
C ASP A 75 2.57 6.67 -23.06
N GLU A 76 2.93 7.35 -24.15
CA GLU A 76 3.82 6.84 -25.20
C GLU A 76 5.22 6.48 -24.69
N ASN A 77 5.66 7.09 -23.60
CA ASN A 77 6.93 6.82 -22.95
C ASN A 77 6.83 5.69 -21.90
N GLY A 78 5.64 5.12 -21.71
CA GLY A 78 5.37 4.03 -20.78
C GLY A 78 5.14 4.48 -19.33
N TYR A 79 4.95 5.78 -19.07
CA TYR A 79 4.65 6.26 -17.71
C TYR A 79 3.16 6.21 -17.43
N PHE A 80 2.80 5.77 -16.23
CA PHE A 80 1.41 5.81 -15.77
C PHE A 80 0.85 7.24 -15.77
N ARG A 81 -0.33 7.40 -16.37
CA ARG A 81 -0.92 8.73 -16.62
C ARG A 81 -2.09 9.10 -15.69
N HIS A 82 -2.61 8.16 -14.93
CA HIS A 82 -3.80 8.36 -14.11
C HIS A 82 -3.47 8.45 -12.61
N SER A 83 -4.31 9.19 -11.89
CA SER A 83 -4.43 9.13 -10.43
C SER A 83 -5.48 8.07 -10.04
N PHE A 84 -5.65 7.81 -8.74
CA PHE A 84 -6.74 6.98 -8.22
C PHE A 84 -8.12 7.36 -8.81
N ALA A 85 -8.43 8.67 -8.83
CA ALA A 85 -9.69 9.16 -9.38
C ALA A 85 -9.82 8.88 -10.89
N GLY A 86 -8.73 9.06 -11.65
CA GLY A 86 -8.70 8.75 -13.08
C GLY A 86 -8.94 7.27 -13.38
N LEU A 87 -8.33 6.37 -12.62
CA LEU A 87 -8.57 4.93 -12.72
C LEU A 87 -10.01 4.57 -12.36
N PHE A 88 -10.56 5.19 -11.31
CA PHE A 88 -11.95 4.99 -10.93
C PHE A 88 -12.91 5.43 -12.05
N LEU A 89 -12.70 6.62 -12.61
CA LEU A 89 -13.52 7.11 -13.73
C LEU A 89 -13.44 6.20 -14.96
N LEU A 90 -12.25 5.69 -15.30
CA LEU A 90 -12.09 4.71 -16.38
C LEU A 90 -12.88 3.43 -16.09
N SER A 91 -12.88 2.98 -14.85
CA SER A 91 -13.56 1.75 -14.43
C SER A 91 -15.09 1.78 -14.60
N VAL A 92 -15.69 2.97 -14.62
CA VAL A 92 -17.14 3.18 -14.80
C VAL A 92 -17.50 3.81 -16.14
N SER A 93 -16.53 4.11 -17.00
CA SER A 93 -16.73 4.75 -18.30
C SER A 93 -17.15 3.76 -19.42
N HIS A 94 -17.51 4.29 -20.57
CA HIS A 94 -17.74 3.50 -21.78
C HIS A 94 -16.47 2.73 -22.25
N LYS A 95 -15.27 3.13 -21.79
CA LYS A 95 -14.00 2.46 -22.07
C LYS A 95 -13.70 1.29 -21.12
N ARG A 96 -14.60 0.99 -20.15
CA ARG A 96 -14.39 -0.01 -19.10
C ARG A 96 -13.82 -1.33 -19.62
N LYS A 97 -14.44 -1.92 -20.66
CA LYS A 97 -13.98 -3.23 -21.21
C LYS A 97 -12.56 -3.17 -21.77
N LYS A 98 -12.20 -2.08 -22.47
CA LYS A 98 -10.85 -1.88 -22.99
C LYS A 98 -9.85 -1.64 -21.86
N PHE A 99 -10.25 -0.85 -20.86
CA PHE A 99 -9.47 -0.59 -19.67
C PHE A 99 -9.19 -1.89 -18.89
N GLU A 100 -10.21 -2.72 -18.67
CA GLU A 100 -10.08 -4.01 -17.96
C GLU A 100 -9.05 -4.94 -18.63
N LYS A 101 -9.06 -5.05 -19.97
CA LYS A 101 -8.06 -5.84 -20.70
C LYS A 101 -6.64 -5.31 -20.48
N GLN A 102 -6.44 -4.00 -20.57
CA GLN A 102 -5.13 -3.38 -20.36
C GLN A 102 -4.67 -3.50 -18.91
N LEU A 103 -5.60 -3.35 -17.98
CA LEU A 103 -5.35 -3.59 -16.56
C LEU A 103 -4.91 -5.03 -16.30
N GLU A 104 -5.57 -6.02 -16.90
CA GLU A 104 -5.18 -7.42 -16.83
C GLU A 104 -3.76 -7.63 -17.35
N THR A 105 -3.40 -7.03 -18.50
CA THR A 105 -2.05 -7.08 -19.07
C THR A 105 -1.00 -6.58 -18.07
N GLU A 106 -1.21 -5.41 -17.51
CA GLU A 106 -0.24 -4.82 -16.57
C GLU A 106 -0.16 -5.60 -15.26
N LEU A 107 -1.28 -6.04 -14.70
CA LEU A 107 -1.27 -6.86 -13.48
C LEU A 107 -0.53 -8.19 -13.70
N ARG A 108 -0.71 -8.83 -14.85
CA ARG A 108 0.04 -10.05 -15.22
C ARG A 108 1.55 -9.76 -15.27
N SER A 109 1.95 -8.66 -15.89
CA SER A 109 3.36 -8.25 -15.97
C SER A 109 3.97 -8.01 -14.58
N GLN A 110 3.26 -7.35 -13.68
CA GLN A 110 3.73 -7.10 -12.31
C GLN A 110 3.81 -8.39 -11.48
N ILE A 111 2.83 -9.27 -11.58
CA ILE A 111 2.82 -10.57 -10.89
C ILE A 111 3.91 -11.48 -11.42
N GLU A 112 4.10 -11.55 -12.73
CA GLU A 112 5.16 -12.36 -13.34
C GLU A 112 6.56 -11.84 -12.98
N PHE A 113 6.73 -10.52 -12.97
CA PHE A 113 7.96 -9.90 -12.48
C PHE A 113 8.23 -10.28 -11.02
N TRP A 114 7.21 -10.19 -10.16
CA TRP A 114 7.32 -10.55 -8.75
C TRP A 114 7.66 -12.02 -8.54
N ARG A 115 7.07 -12.93 -9.35
CA ARG A 115 7.37 -14.37 -9.33
C ARG A 115 8.87 -14.65 -9.46
N LYS A 116 9.58 -13.89 -10.31
CA LYS A 116 11.02 -14.05 -10.53
C LYS A 116 11.87 -13.68 -9.31
N THR A 117 11.34 -12.93 -8.36
CA THR A 117 12.03 -12.59 -7.12
C THR A 117 12.06 -13.77 -6.13
N GLY A 118 11.14 -14.72 -6.25
CA GLY A 118 10.95 -15.81 -5.29
C GLY A 118 10.35 -15.38 -3.95
N LEU A 119 9.90 -14.11 -3.83
CA LEU A 119 9.29 -13.57 -2.61
C LEU A 119 7.81 -13.97 -2.50
N PRO A 120 7.24 -14.02 -1.28
CA PRO A 120 5.85 -14.41 -1.07
C PRO A 120 4.88 -13.40 -1.67
N TYR A 121 3.69 -13.88 -2.04
CA TYR A 121 2.60 -13.02 -2.51
C TYR A 121 1.81 -12.47 -1.33
N VAL A 122 2.38 -11.46 -0.67
CA VAL A 122 1.72 -10.56 0.27
C VAL A 122 1.40 -9.29 -0.50
N ILE A 123 0.14 -9.06 -0.84
CA ILE A 123 -0.25 -8.11 -1.88
C ILE A 123 -0.94 -6.89 -1.28
N ASP A 124 -0.55 -5.74 -1.74
CA ASP A 124 -1.25 -4.47 -1.56
C ASP A 124 -1.03 -3.56 -2.78
N SER A 125 -1.36 -2.27 -2.72
CA SER A 125 -1.10 -1.39 -3.86
C SER A 125 -0.84 0.04 -3.47
N HIS A 126 -0.03 0.70 -4.27
CA HIS A 126 0.24 2.12 -4.18
C HIS A 126 -1.06 2.94 -4.28
N GLN A 127 -1.24 3.89 -3.35
CA GLN A 127 -2.47 4.67 -3.19
C GLN A 127 -3.75 3.83 -3.04
N HIS A 128 -3.63 2.54 -2.63
CA HIS A 128 -4.75 1.62 -2.46
C HIS A 128 -5.62 1.44 -3.72
N THR A 129 -5.03 1.56 -4.90
CA THR A 129 -5.76 1.48 -6.20
C THR A 129 -6.46 0.16 -6.42
N HIS A 130 -5.97 -0.93 -5.82
CA HIS A 130 -6.65 -2.23 -5.85
C HIS A 130 -8.05 -2.21 -5.22
N MET A 131 -8.39 -1.19 -4.40
CA MET A 131 -9.74 -1.08 -3.85
C MET A 131 -10.80 -0.63 -4.85
N ILE A 132 -10.43 -0.10 -6.02
CA ILE A 132 -11.37 0.17 -7.10
C ILE A 132 -11.98 -1.17 -7.55
N PRO A 133 -13.33 -1.34 -7.56
CA PRO A 133 -13.95 -2.67 -7.74
C PRO A 133 -13.50 -3.40 -9.00
N LEU A 134 -13.37 -2.71 -10.13
CA LEU A 134 -12.87 -3.33 -11.36
C LEU A 134 -11.41 -3.79 -11.20
N VAL A 135 -10.57 -2.99 -10.55
CA VAL A 135 -9.16 -3.35 -10.29
C VAL A 135 -9.10 -4.55 -9.35
N PHE A 136 -9.93 -4.58 -8.30
CA PHE A 136 -9.98 -5.67 -7.34
C PHE A 136 -10.40 -6.99 -7.98
N GLY A 137 -11.50 -6.98 -8.74
CA GLY A 137 -11.99 -8.16 -9.44
C GLY A 137 -10.98 -8.66 -10.49
N THR A 138 -10.37 -7.74 -11.28
CA THR A 138 -9.34 -8.11 -12.26
C THR A 138 -8.10 -8.70 -11.57
N LEU A 139 -7.67 -8.14 -10.45
CA LEU A 139 -6.55 -8.66 -9.65
C LEU A 139 -6.83 -10.09 -9.18
N LEU A 140 -7.98 -10.34 -8.56
CA LEU A 140 -8.35 -11.68 -8.10
C LEU A 140 -8.45 -12.68 -9.25
N LYS A 141 -9.00 -12.26 -10.41
CA LYS A 141 -9.02 -13.07 -11.63
C LYS A 141 -7.61 -13.43 -12.09
N VAL A 142 -6.70 -12.45 -12.17
CA VAL A 142 -5.31 -12.68 -12.62
C VAL A 142 -4.56 -13.59 -11.66
N LEU A 143 -4.73 -13.42 -10.34
CA LEU A 143 -4.14 -14.32 -9.33
C LEU A 143 -4.60 -15.76 -9.54
N SER A 144 -5.91 -15.96 -9.76
CA SER A 144 -6.49 -17.29 -10.03
C SER A 144 -5.97 -17.89 -11.33
N ASP A 145 -6.02 -17.15 -12.44
CA ASP A 145 -5.58 -17.60 -13.76
C ASP A 145 -4.09 -17.99 -13.77
N MET A 146 -3.26 -17.24 -13.05
CA MET A 146 -1.83 -17.49 -12.93
C MET A 146 -1.48 -18.49 -11.84
N LYS A 147 -2.48 -19.08 -11.15
CA LYS A 147 -2.33 -20.02 -10.04
C LYS A 147 -1.39 -19.49 -8.95
N VAL A 148 -1.58 -18.21 -8.58
CA VAL A 148 -0.80 -17.58 -7.53
C VAL A 148 -1.42 -17.90 -6.17
N ASP A 149 -0.64 -18.49 -5.28
CA ASP A 149 -1.02 -18.68 -3.88
C ASP A 149 -0.71 -17.40 -3.09
N ALA A 150 -1.69 -16.50 -3.03
CA ALA A 150 -1.57 -15.24 -2.30
C ALA A 150 -1.80 -15.48 -0.81
N GLU A 151 -0.76 -15.36 0.00
CA GLU A 151 -0.86 -15.55 1.46
C GLU A 151 -1.77 -14.51 2.11
N TYR A 152 -1.77 -13.29 1.56
CA TYR A 152 -2.42 -12.14 2.16
C TYR A 152 -2.72 -11.06 1.11
N ILE A 153 -3.87 -10.41 1.23
CA ILE A 153 -4.17 -9.17 0.51
C ILE A 153 -4.60 -8.08 1.51
N ARG A 154 -3.97 -6.91 1.44
CA ARG A 154 -4.39 -5.77 2.24
C ARG A 154 -5.81 -5.36 1.85
N PHE A 155 -6.63 -5.10 2.87
CA PHE A 155 -7.99 -4.60 2.67
C PHE A 155 -8.20 -3.35 3.53
N PRO A 156 -7.82 -2.15 3.03
CA PRO A 156 -7.77 -0.91 3.81
C PRO A 156 -9.16 -0.31 4.07
N SER A 157 -10.07 -1.13 4.59
CA SER A 157 -11.39 -0.72 5.09
C SER A 157 -11.29 -0.45 6.59
N GLU A 158 -10.75 0.70 6.94
CA GLU A 158 -10.41 1.09 8.30
C GLU A 158 -11.67 1.31 9.17
N PRO A 159 -11.74 0.73 10.40
CA PRO A 159 -12.88 0.93 11.28
C PRO A 159 -12.92 2.37 11.81
N THR A 160 -14.10 2.97 11.84
CA THR A 160 -14.29 4.37 12.28
C THR A 160 -14.36 4.51 13.81
N LEU A 161 -14.86 3.47 14.50
CA LEU A 161 -15.12 3.51 15.95
C LEU A 161 -13.90 3.86 16.81
N PRO A 162 -12.67 3.34 16.55
CA PRO A 162 -11.49 3.71 17.32
C PRO A 162 -11.21 5.21 17.32
N TYR A 163 -11.45 5.88 16.20
CA TYR A 163 -11.21 7.31 16.02
C TYR A 163 -12.29 8.17 16.67
N ILE A 164 -13.55 7.76 16.60
CA ILE A 164 -14.66 8.46 17.26
C ILE A 164 -14.51 8.43 18.79
N LYS A 165 -13.98 7.34 19.34
CA LYS A 165 -13.76 7.22 20.80
C LYS A 165 -12.58 8.01 21.32
N CYS A 166 -11.69 8.49 20.47
CA CYS A 166 -10.51 9.26 20.85
C CYS A 166 -10.74 10.76 20.70
N LEU A 167 -11.61 11.38 21.55
CA LEU A 167 -12.00 12.79 21.47
C LEU A 167 -10.79 13.74 21.47
N SER A 168 -9.74 13.44 22.24
CA SER A 168 -8.51 14.24 22.30
C SER A 168 -7.76 14.35 20.96
N LEU A 169 -8.08 13.50 19.99
CA LEU A 169 -7.45 13.52 18.66
C LEU A 169 -8.26 14.30 17.60
N TYR A 170 -9.49 14.71 17.89
CA TYR A 170 -10.38 15.39 16.94
C TYR A 170 -9.74 16.60 16.26
N PRO A 171 -9.05 17.51 16.97
CA PRO A 171 -8.40 18.67 16.35
C PRO A 171 -7.25 18.28 15.39
N THR A 172 -6.82 17.03 15.41
CA THR A 172 -5.69 16.55 14.61
C THR A 172 -6.10 15.83 13.32
N TYR A 173 -7.38 15.53 13.16
CA TYR A 173 -7.89 14.86 11.96
C TYR A 173 -7.87 15.81 10.76
N ARG A 174 -7.34 15.32 9.64
CA ARG A 174 -7.34 16.03 8.36
C ARG A 174 -8.61 15.68 7.58
N PRO A 175 -9.38 16.67 7.09
CA PRO A 175 -10.58 16.38 6.29
C PRO A 175 -10.32 15.47 5.09
N VAL A 176 -9.19 15.65 4.42
CA VAL A 176 -8.79 14.80 3.29
C VAL A 176 -8.63 13.32 3.69
N ASN A 177 -8.12 13.03 4.88
CA ASN A 177 -7.96 11.66 5.36
C ASN A 177 -9.30 11.04 5.78
N ILE A 178 -10.21 11.85 6.33
CA ILE A 178 -11.58 11.42 6.62
C ILE A 178 -12.29 11.03 5.31
N ILE A 179 -12.20 11.86 4.28
CA ILE A 179 -12.78 11.57 2.96
C ILE A 179 -12.18 10.29 2.38
N LYS A 180 -10.85 10.13 2.42
CA LYS A 180 -10.18 8.91 1.95
C LYS A 180 -10.67 7.67 2.70
N GLN A 181 -10.80 7.75 4.02
CA GLN A 181 -11.29 6.65 4.84
C GLN A 181 -12.73 6.26 4.44
N LEU A 182 -13.61 7.24 4.26
CA LEU A 182 -14.99 6.99 3.84
C LEU A 182 -15.07 6.35 2.46
N ILE A 183 -14.29 6.85 1.50
CA ILE A 183 -14.21 6.27 0.14
C ILE A 183 -13.72 4.82 0.22
N LEU A 184 -12.59 4.55 0.87
CA LEU A 184 -12.03 3.20 0.96
C LEU A 184 -12.95 2.25 1.73
N LYS A 185 -13.65 2.74 2.74
CA LYS A 185 -14.66 1.95 3.46
C LYS A 185 -15.84 1.59 2.55
N PHE A 186 -16.35 2.54 1.75
CA PHE A 186 -17.40 2.28 0.78
C PHE A 186 -16.95 1.27 -0.29
N LEU A 187 -15.76 1.44 -0.88
CA LEU A 187 -15.19 0.49 -1.83
C LEU A 187 -14.97 -0.89 -1.19
N GLY A 188 -14.60 -0.91 0.08
CA GLY A 188 -14.51 -2.15 0.86
C GLY A 188 -15.85 -2.88 0.97
N LEU A 189 -16.96 -2.17 1.13
CA LEU A 189 -18.29 -2.79 1.12
C LEU A 189 -18.61 -3.43 -0.24
N LEU A 190 -18.24 -2.76 -1.34
CA LEU A 190 -18.46 -3.29 -2.69
C LEU A 190 -17.61 -4.56 -2.96
N ASN A 191 -16.38 -4.60 -2.47
CA ASN A 191 -15.45 -5.71 -2.71
C ASN A 191 -15.57 -6.87 -1.71
N LYS A 192 -16.35 -6.71 -0.63
CA LYS A 192 -16.41 -7.67 0.48
C LYS A 192 -16.79 -9.08 0.05
N THR A 193 -17.72 -9.20 -0.88
CA THR A 193 -18.20 -10.50 -1.36
C THR A 193 -17.12 -11.23 -2.16
N GLU A 194 -16.41 -10.52 -3.04
CA GLU A 194 -15.33 -11.09 -3.84
C GLU A 194 -14.13 -11.47 -2.97
N LEU A 195 -13.77 -10.62 -2.00
CA LEU A 195 -12.74 -10.95 -1.02
C LEU A 195 -13.10 -12.25 -0.27
N LYS A 196 -14.35 -12.38 0.21
CA LYS A 196 -14.79 -13.60 0.91
C LYS A 196 -14.72 -14.83 0.02
N ARG A 197 -15.09 -14.71 -1.26
CA ARG A 197 -15.02 -15.81 -2.23
C ARG A 197 -13.60 -16.24 -2.55
N SER A 198 -12.67 -15.31 -2.58
CA SER A 198 -11.25 -15.61 -2.87
C SER A 198 -10.58 -16.46 -1.78
N GLY A 199 -11.10 -16.45 -0.55
CA GLY A 199 -10.48 -17.13 0.59
C GLY A 199 -9.14 -16.54 1.05
N ILE A 200 -8.63 -15.48 0.41
CA ILE A 200 -7.34 -14.87 0.75
C ILE A 200 -7.46 -14.15 2.10
N LYS A 201 -6.45 -14.33 2.95
CA LYS A 201 -6.40 -13.70 4.27
C LYS A 201 -6.23 -12.18 4.17
N THR A 202 -6.78 -11.47 5.16
CA THR A 202 -6.61 -10.02 5.34
C THR A 202 -6.55 -9.70 6.83
N ALA A 203 -6.16 -8.47 7.16
CA ALA A 203 -6.07 -8.00 8.55
C ALA A 203 -6.93 -6.76 8.77
N LEU A 204 -7.17 -6.43 10.03
CA LEU A 204 -7.76 -5.17 10.42
C LEU A 204 -6.75 -4.04 10.14
N PHE A 205 -7.10 -3.13 9.26
CA PHE A 205 -6.18 -2.11 8.75
C PHE A 205 -6.24 -0.82 9.55
N MET A 206 -5.05 -0.21 9.79
CA MET A 206 -4.85 1.10 10.40
C MET A 206 -3.80 1.89 9.60
N GLY A 207 -4.11 3.12 9.15
CA GLY A 207 -3.12 3.96 8.47
C GLY A 207 -3.69 5.05 7.57
N ILE A 208 -5.03 5.10 7.34
CA ILE A 208 -5.65 6.11 6.49
C ILE A 208 -5.92 7.39 7.26
N MET A 209 -6.57 7.29 8.43
CA MET A 209 -7.00 8.46 9.20
C MET A 209 -5.82 9.36 9.59
N PHE A 210 -4.67 8.77 9.87
CA PHE A 210 -3.44 9.49 10.21
C PHE A 210 -2.36 9.43 9.13
N SER A 211 -2.71 9.09 7.91
CA SER A 211 -1.73 9.01 6.80
C SER A 211 -0.89 10.29 6.73
N GLY A 212 0.44 10.12 6.75
CA GLY A 212 1.42 11.19 6.86
C GLY A 212 1.67 11.71 8.28
N ARG A 213 0.91 11.24 9.28
CA ARG A 213 1.04 11.65 10.69
C ARG A 213 0.89 10.48 11.65
N MET A 214 1.43 9.34 11.29
CA MET A 214 1.46 8.15 12.15
C MET A 214 2.52 8.31 13.25
N ASP A 215 2.41 9.39 14.06
CA ASP A 215 3.29 9.59 15.21
C ASP A 215 2.88 8.70 16.41
N LYS A 216 3.84 8.55 17.32
CA LYS A 216 3.70 7.69 18.50
C LYS A 216 2.44 8.01 19.31
N SER A 217 2.19 9.29 19.60
CA SER A 217 1.05 9.71 20.44
C SER A 217 -0.30 9.31 19.82
N ARG A 218 -0.49 9.49 18.50
CA ARG A 218 -1.72 9.11 17.81
C ARG A 218 -1.91 7.61 17.76
N VAL A 219 -0.85 6.90 17.39
CA VAL A 219 -0.87 5.43 17.26
C VAL A 219 -1.19 4.79 18.61
N GLU A 220 -0.51 5.17 19.70
CA GLU A 220 -0.70 4.61 21.03
C GLU A 220 -2.10 4.86 21.59
N LYS A 221 -2.72 6.00 21.31
CA LYS A 221 -4.09 6.31 21.75
C LYS A 221 -5.15 5.45 21.07
N VAL A 222 -4.92 5.04 19.80
CA VAL A 222 -5.92 4.34 19.01
C VAL A 222 -5.74 2.82 19.04
N ILE A 223 -4.51 2.32 19.14
CA ILE A 223 -4.18 0.88 19.15
C ILE A 223 -5.01 0.06 20.16
N PRO A 224 -5.26 0.47 21.41
CA PRO A 224 -6.03 -0.34 22.36
C PRO A 224 -7.44 -0.68 21.85
N GLN A 225 -8.06 0.23 21.07
CA GLN A 225 -9.36 -0.04 20.45
C GLN A 225 -9.25 -1.02 19.28
N TYR A 226 -8.15 -0.97 18.51
CA TYR A 226 -7.87 -1.92 17.44
C TYR A 226 -7.66 -3.32 17.99
N ILE A 227 -6.91 -3.47 19.07
CA ILE A 227 -6.67 -4.77 19.72
C ILE A 227 -8.00 -5.40 20.14
N LYS A 228 -8.87 -4.64 20.85
CA LYS A 228 -10.21 -5.13 21.24
C LYS A 228 -11.07 -5.58 20.05
N ILE A 229 -11.00 -4.87 18.92
CA ILE A 229 -11.74 -5.25 17.72
C ILE A 229 -11.13 -6.50 17.08
N ALA A 230 -9.81 -6.58 17.03
CA ALA A 230 -9.08 -7.70 16.46
C ALA A 230 -9.32 -9.01 17.25
N GLU A 231 -9.26 -8.95 18.57
CA GLU A 231 -9.60 -10.08 19.46
C GLU A 231 -11.02 -10.56 19.21
N LYS A 232 -12.01 -9.65 19.20
CA LYS A 232 -13.42 -9.99 18.94
C LYS A 232 -13.63 -10.63 17.56
N LYS A 233 -12.83 -10.26 16.56
CA LYS A 233 -12.96 -10.76 15.18
C LYS A 233 -12.01 -11.92 14.87
N ASN A 234 -11.15 -12.31 15.80
CA ASN A 234 -10.04 -13.25 15.57
C ASN A 234 -9.24 -12.86 14.32
N SER A 235 -8.82 -11.58 14.25
CA SER A 235 -8.16 -10.99 13.10
C SER A 235 -6.78 -10.44 13.48
N ASP A 236 -5.84 -10.52 12.54
CA ASP A 236 -4.59 -9.78 12.62
C ASP A 236 -4.83 -8.28 12.47
N ILE A 237 -3.82 -7.46 12.82
CA ILE A 237 -3.81 -6.00 12.63
C ILE A 237 -2.67 -5.64 11.70
N GLU A 238 -2.91 -4.78 10.71
CA GLU A 238 -1.88 -4.16 9.89
C GLU A 238 -1.84 -2.66 10.13
N ILE A 239 -0.66 -2.13 10.51
CA ILE A 239 -0.42 -0.72 10.78
C ILE A 239 0.54 -0.20 9.72
N LEU A 240 0.08 0.75 8.91
CA LEU A 240 0.81 1.30 7.78
C LEU A 240 1.60 2.55 8.14
N PHE A 241 2.85 2.59 7.71
CA PHE A 241 3.74 3.76 7.74
C PHE A 241 4.38 4.01 6.38
N HIS A 242 4.81 5.26 6.13
CA HIS A 242 5.60 5.65 4.96
C HIS A 242 6.92 6.32 5.39
N PRO A 243 7.86 5.56 5.97
CA PRO A 243 9.10 6.14 6.52
C PRO A 243 10.13 6.53 5.47
N GLY A 244 9.88 6.16 4.20
CA GLY A 244 10.77 6.45 3.07
C GLY A 244 10.67 7.91 2.62
N TYR A 245 10.96 8.90 3.50
CA TYR A 245 11.02 10.30 3.09
C TYR A 245 12.23 10.60 2.20
N MET A 246 12.19 11.72 1.48
CA MET A 246 13.29 12.21 0.67
C MET A 246 13.70 13.61 1.11
N LEU A 247 14.98 13.95 0.93
CA LEU A 247 15.55 15.26 1.18
C LEU A 247 15.72 16.03 -0.12
N HIS A 248 15.78 17.35 -0.02
CA HIS A 248 16.02 18.21 -1.18
C HIS A 248 17.32 17.81 -1.88
N GLY A 249 17.27 17.65 -3.20
CA GLY A 249 18.40 17.20 -4.02
C GLY A 249 18.47 15.69 -4.26
N GLU A 250 17.75 14.87 -3.51
CA GLU A 250 17.62 13.44 -3.80
C GLU A 250 16.72 13.22 -5.03
N LYS A 251 17.09 12.27 -5.88
CA LYS A 251 16.36 11.97 -7.13
C LYS A 251 15.52 10.72 -6.98
N THR A 252 14.35 10.74 -7.60
CA THR A 252 13.49 9.58 -7.75
C THR A 252 13.40 9.14 -9.21
N GLY A 253 13.26 7.85 -9.47
CA GLY A 253 12.90 7.31 -10.79
C GLY A 253 11.42 7.49 -11.15
N PHE A 254 10.62 8.03 -10.23
CA PHE A 254 9.20 8.27 -10.39
C PHE A 254 8.92 9.73 -10.80
N SER A 255 7.73 9.98 -11.34
CA SER A 255 7.40 11.30 -11.87
C SER A 255 7.37 12.38 -10.77
N GLU A 256 7.71 13.63 -11.11
CA GLU A 256 7.66 14.77 -10.19
C GLU A 256 6.24 15.06 -9.65
N LYS A 257 5.22 14.54 -10.33
CA LYS A 257 3.80 14.74 -9.96
C LYS A 257 3.49 14.40 -8.51
N PHE A 258 4.17 13.39 -7.97
CA PHE A 258 3.97 12.92 -6.60
C PHE A 258 5.14 13.25 -5.66
N SER A 259 6.18 13.92 -6.18
CA SER A 259 7.38 14.26 -5.42
C SER A 259 7.09 15.00 -4.10
N ARG A 260 6.05 15.88 -4.09
CA ARG A 260 5.63 16.60 -2.88
C ARG A 260 5.33 15.70 -1.68
N PHE A 261 4.84 14.46 -1.92
CA PHE A 261 4.59 13.50 -0.84
C PHE A 261 5.90 12.93 -0.29
N TYR A 262 6.87 12.67 -1.16
CA TYR A 262 8.15 12.10 -0.75
C TYR A 262 9.01 13.09 0.03
N PHE A 263 8.93 14.38 -0.30
CA PHE A 263 9.64 15.47 0.38
C PHE A 263 8.88 16.04 1.57
N SER A 264 7.74 15.47 1.96
CA SER A 264 6.93 16.02 3.03
C SER A 264 7.54 15.76 4.41
N LYS A 265 7.42 16.75 5.32
CA LYS A 265 7.77 16.59 6.74
C LYS A 265 6.95 15.47 7.41
N ASP A 266 5.79 15.15 6.88
CA ASP A 266 4.90 14.12 7.36
C ASP A 266 5.56 12.73 7.30
N ARG A 267 6.24 12.39 6.19
CA ARG A 267 7.00 11.12 6.06
C ARG A 267 8.17 11.05 7.02
N LYS A 268 8.85 12.17 7.25
CA LYS A 268 9.92 12.24 8.26
C LYS A 268 9.35 11.96 9.67
N THR A 269 8.17 12.48 10.01
CA THR A 269 7.50 12.18 11.28
C THR A 269 7.24 10.68 11.45
N GLU A 270 6.81 9.99 10.40
CA GLU A 270 6.59 8.54 10.44
C GLU A 270 7.91 7.76 10.59
N TYR A 271 8.98 8.21 9.93
CA TYR A 271 10.33 7.64 10.12
C TYR A 271 10.81 7.82 11.57
N ASP A 272 10.75 9.04 12.10
CA ASP A 272 11.19 9.36 13.47
C ASP A 272 10.41 8.52 14.50
N THR A 273 9.10 8.32 14.28
CA THR A 273 8.27 7.46 15.14
C THR A 273 8.78 6.02 15.19
N LEU A 274 9.18 5.46 14.05
CA LEU A 274 9.70 4.10 13.99
C LEU A 274 11.11 3.96 14.57
N GLN A 275 11.93 5.02 14.58
CA GLN A 275 13.25 5.00 15.21
C GLN A 275 13.19 4.98 16.74
N ILE A 276 12.15 5.59 17.35
CA ILE A 276 11.98 5.66 18.82
C ILE A 276 11.47 4.33 19.39
N ARG A 277 10.97 3.44 18.56
CA ARG A 277 10.19 2.26 18.93
C ARG A 277 10.97 1.02 19.35
N LYS A 278 12.16 1.10 19.88
CA LYS A 278 12.80 -0.07 20.49
C LYS A 278 11.88 -0.66 21.57
N GLY A 279 11.00 -1.60 21.19
CA GLY A 279 10.26 -2.49 22.10
C GLY A 279 8.82 -2.13 22.49
N ALA A 280 8.15 -1.15 21.89
CA ALA A 280 6.86 -0.64 22.38
C ALA A 280 5.57 -1.24 21.78
N LEU A 281 5.65 -2.22 20.89
CA LEU A 281 4.49 -2.96 20.35
C LEU A 281 4.70 -4.49 20.36
N LYS A 282 5.31 -4.99 21.46
CA LYS A 282 5.27 -6.43 21.74
C LYS A 282 4.05 -6.76 22.56
#